data_553088e6fd7f5c9d1f8957b028c76eeb
#
_entry.id   553088e6fd7f5c9d1f8957b028c76eeb
#
_cell.length_a   1.000
_cell.length_b   1.000
_cell.length_c   1.000
_cell.angle_alpha   90.00
_cell.angle_beta   90.00
_cell.angle_gamma   90.00
#
_symmetry.space_group_name_H-M   'P 1'
#
loop_
_entity.id
_entity.type
_entity.pdbx_description
1 polymer ?
#
loop_
_entity_poly.entity_id
_entity_poly.type
_entity_poly.pdbx_seq_one_letter_code
_entity_poly.pdbx_strand_id
1 'polypeptide(L)'
;MGISYPDKTNTTGIWKLSEIYKNKVTQGTWRGSTSGGPIGLFGGGSVPSDSNVIQSVNQTTTGNAVDFGDLTAATSEATAGANGIRALWAGVGTAIDTILFSTQGNASNFATLGIDPRQYGQCGNSTRTLFHGNGAPAFANTVEFVEFATLGQKSDFGDLGTGKDREGAASSPTRGVWAGGETPSGNINVIEFVEFASTGNAVDFGDMTEGRRYPAGTSSNVRAIYGGGYVSSITDDIDHIQIASKGNATDYGNLSVTRFAPGTMSNNIRGLFGAGVSPSRVNTIDFCNFSSAGDATDFGDLVEVSFAPSGCSPLAGGIDQSFPREPELHSPLGRPVLSGGGVGDIGIFAGGNGTSNIIQFIQIATTGNAIDFGDKTVGVFSCGGLGSAIRAVFAGGEDPSANVDTIDYVQFNTKGNAADFGNLTAARRALAGLSSDTRGVFGGGREGSVVNKIEYITIASVGNATDFGDLNTSAATTERGSAASTTRGIFAGFNQVPSVVNDIDYITIASTGNASDFGDTTDARYAVAGASSSVRAVFGGGRTSGGSVRNIIDYITIASTGNATDFGDLTDSRYAASAVSNSLRAVFAGGETPYKNVMDFVTIASTGNATDYGDLTASLAGKGPASNVHGGLS
;
A
#
# COMPACT_ATOMS: atom_id res chain seq x y z
N MET A 1 29.85 33.98 18.85
CA MET A 1 28.45 33.75 19.23
C MET A 1 27.96 32.56 18.46
N GLY A 2 27.78 31.42 19.14
CA GLY A 2 27.22 30.23 18.52
C GLY A 2 25.74 30.48 18.19
N ILE A 3 25.36 30.22 16.95
CA ILE A 3 23.96 30.28 16.53
C ILE A 3 23.24 29.10 17.21
N SER A 4 22.38 29.42 18.19
CA SER A 4 21.49 28.42 18.78
C SER A 4 20.40 28.08 17.76
N TYR A 5 20.33 26.81 17.31
CA TYR A 5 19.28 26.34 16.44
C TYR A 5 18.04 25.99 17.27
N PRO A 6 16.82 26.13 16.71
CA PRO A 6 15.61 25.76 17.42
C PRO A 6 15.55 24.28 17.64
N ASP A 7 15.32 23.91 18.86
CA ASP A 7 14.85 22.61 19.26
C ASP A 7 13.36 22.69 19.64
N LYS A 8 12.75 21.57 19.99
CA LYS A 8 11.33 21.50 20.41
C LYS A 8 10.98 22.38 21.62
N THR A 9 11.97 22.85 22.36
CA THR A 9 11.80 23.68 23.57
C THR A 9 11.87 25.17 23.26
N ASN A 10 12.29 25.55 22.04
CA ASN A 10 12.51 26.94 21.65
C ASN A 10 11.93 27.26 20.26
N THR A 11 10.63 27.02 20.06
CA THR A 11 9.92 27.18 18.77
C THR A 11 9.18 28.52 18.62
N THR A 12 9.50 29.54 19.40
CA THR A 12 8.87 30.85 19.26
C THR A 12 9.69 31.75 18.33
N GLY A 13 9.32 31.81 17.05
CA GLY A 13 9.96 32.71 16.09
C GLY A 13 9.53 32.52 14.65
N ILE A 14 9.68 33.57 13.84
CA ILE A 14 9.49 33.51 12.38
C ILE A 14 10.79 33.02 11.76
N TRP A 15 10.77 31.87 11.10
CA TRP A 15 11.94 31.25 10.45
C TRP A 15 12.01 31.62 8.97
N LYS A 16 13.22 31.95 8.49
CA LYS A 16 13.44 32.14 7.06
C LYS A 16 13.49 30.79 6.36
N LEU A 17 12.80 30.67 5.22
CA LEU A 17 12.76 29.46 4.41
C LEU A 17 14.16 28.91 4.06
N SER A 18 15.14 29.81 3.87
CA SER A 18 16.55 29.48 3.64
C SER A 18 17.23 28.79 4.83
N GLU A 19 16.82 29.11 6.06
CA GLU A 19 17.35 28.48 7.27
C GLU A 19 16.72 27.11 7.49
N ILE A 20 15.42 26.98 7.22
CA ILE A 20 14.71 25.68 7.21
C ILE A 20 15.33 24.76 6.16
N TYR A 21 15.56 25.25 4.94
CA TYR A 21 16.19 24.48 3.87
C TYR A 21 17.61 24.04 4.23
N LYS A 22 18.43 24.93 4.76
CA LYS A 22 19.80 24.62 5.17
C LYS A 22 19.84 23.55 6.27
N ASN A 23 18.98 23.66 7.27
CA ASN A 23 18.94 22.71 8.38
C ASN A 23 18.36 21.35 7.97
N LYS A 24 17.34 21.32 7.09
CA LYS A 24 16.72 20.09 6.62
C LYS A 24 17.57 19.35 5.57
N VAL A 25 18.09 20.06 4.59
CA VAL A 25 18.72 19.44 3.40
C VAL A 25 20.24 19.32 3.54
N THR A 26 20.90 20.30 4.13
CA THR A 26 22.37 20.36 4.18
C THR A 26 22.95 19.75 5.45
N GLN A 27 22.23 19.81 6.57
CA GLN A 27 22.73 19.37 7.87
C GLN A 27 21.95 18.20 8.48
N GLY A 28 20.81 17.80 7.88
CA GLY A 28 19.98 16.70 8.39
C GLY A 28 19.42 16.90 9.80
N THR A 29 19.54 18.12 10.35
CA THR A 29 19.23 18.41 11.76
C THR A 29 17.77 18.74 12.03
N TRP A 30 16.97 19.02 10.97
CA TRP A 30 15.54 19.25 11.12
C TRP A 30 14.75 17.95 10.90
N ARG A 31 14.28 17.35 11.95
CA ARG A 31 13.39 16.20 11.89
C ARG A 31 11.95 16.68 11.74
N GLY A 32 11.42 16.66 10.54
CA GLY A 32 10.03 16.96 10.22
C GLY A 32 9.30 15.76 9.61
N SER A 33 9.08 14.72 10.41
CA SER A 33 8.12 13.65 10.09
C SER A 33 7.59 13.12 11.42
N THR A 34 6.29 13.12 11.60
CA THR A 34 5.61 12.48 12.73
C THR A 34 5.54 10.96 12.56
N SER A 35 5.85 10.42 11.36
CA SER A 35 6.04 8.99 11.15
C SER A 35 7.49 8.61 11.43
N GLY A 36 7.71 7.46 12.07
CA GLY A 36 9.04 6.95 12.43
C GLY A 36 9.98 6.67 11.25
N GLY A 37 9.51 6.82 10.01
CA GLY A 37 10.30 6.50 8.82
C GLY A 37 10.68 5.01 8.78
N PRO A 38 11.81 4.64 8.14
CA PRO A 38 12.27 3.26 8.05
C PRO A 38 12.98 2.75 9.32
N ILE A 39 12.83 3.43 10.45
CA ILE A 39 13.51 3.08 11.71
C ILE A 39 12.74 1.96 12.41
N GLY A 40 13.43 0.86 12.69
CA GLY A 40 12.96 -0.18 13.63
C GLY A 40 13.76 -0.12 14.92
N LEU A 41 13.16 -0.56 16.02
CA LEU A 41 13.75 -0.47 17.36
C LEU A 41 13.82 -1.84 18.00
N PHE A 42 14.95 -2.14 18.64
CA PHE A 42 15.14 -3.22 19.60
C PHE A 42 15.31 -2.63 20.99
N GLY A 43 14.59 -3.14 21.99
CA GLY A 43 14.67 -2.63 23.35
C GLY A 43 14.77 -3.74 24.40
N GLY A 44 15.48 -3.46 25.49
CA GLY A 44 15.69 -4.40 26.57
C GLY A 44 16.57 -5.58 26.22
N GLY A 45 16.31 -6.72 26.85
CA GLY A 45 17.11 -7.94 26.74
C GLY A 45 18.08 -8.10 27.90
N SER A 46 18.87 -9.18 27.88
CA SER A 46 19.81 -9.48 28.98
C SER A 46 21.25 -9.58 28.50
N VAL A 47 22.16 -8.77 29.13
CA VAL A 47 23.59 -8.58 28.79
C VAL A 47 24.45 -8.39 30.07
N PRO A 48 25.03 -9.32 30.68
CA PRO A 48 24.51 -10.55 31.22
C PRO A 48 23.35 -10.37 32.22
N SER A 49 23.09 -9.12 32.67
CA SER A 49 21.90 -8.70 33.44
C SER A 49 20.89 -8.03 32.50
N ASP A 50 19.69 -7.83 33.00
CA ASP A 50 18.65 -7.12 32.25
C ASP A 50 19.13 -5.73 31.83
N SER A 51 18.76 -5.34 30.61
CA SER A 51 19.14 -4.07 29.97
C SER A 51 17.91 -3.17 29.78
N ASN A 52 18.11 -1.85 29.81
CA ASN A 52 17.10 -0.86 29.45
C ASN A 52 17.39 -0.18 28.11
N VAL A 53 18.46 -0.54 27.43
CA VAL A 53 18.90 0.11 26.20
C VAL A 53 17.90 -0.13 25.06
N ILE A 54 17.55 0.94 24.35
CA ILE A 54 16.80 0.90 23.09
C ILE A 54 17.77 1.23 21.97
N GLN A 55 17.82 0.37 20.96
CA GLN A 55 18.70 0.48 19.80
C GLN A 55 17.85 0.62 18.53
N SER A 56 18.31 1.39 17.55
CA SER A 56 17.61 1.61 16.28
C SER A 56 18.41 1.11 15.09
N VAL A 57 17.70 0.58 14.10
CA VAL A 57 18.23 0.21 12.78
C VAL A 57 17.41 0.88 11.68
N ASN A 58 18.03 1.14 10.54
CA ASN A 58 17.31 1.53 9.33
C ASN A 58 16.94 0.26 8.54
N GLN A 59 15.67 -0.12 8.53
CA GLN A 59 15.20 -1.39 7.94
C GLN A 59 15.35 -1.48 6.41
N THR A 60 15.62 -0.36 5.72
CA THR A 60 15.75 -0.34 4.24
C THR A 60 17.19 -0.53 3.78
N THR A 61 18.16 -0.29 4.64
CA THR A 61 19.59 -0.44 4.35
C THR A 61 20.25 -1.31 5.40
N THR A 62 21.07 -2.27 4.98
CA THR A 62 21.87 -3.09 5.90
C THR A 62 22.84 -2.22 6.70
N GLY A 63 23.13 -2.60 7.93
CA GLY A 63 24.05 -1.89 8.82
C GLY A 63 23.75 -2.14 10.30
N ASN A 64 24.70 -1.80 11.15
CA ASN A 64 24.63 -2.04 12.58
C ASN A 64 23.61 -1.10 13.26
N ALA A 65 23.10 -1.56 14.38
CA ALA A 65 22.25 -0.77 15.25
C ALA A 65 23.03 0.40 15.89
N VAL A 66 22.30 1.45 16.22
CA VAL A 66 22.81 2.61 16.96
C VAL A 66 21.93 2.89 18.16
N ASP A 67 22.51 3.45 19.21
CA ASP A 67 21.79 3.85 20.40
C ASP A 67 20.65 4.81 20.09
N PHE A 68 19.47 4.58 20.69
CA PHE A 68 18.28 5.41 20.55
C PHE A 68 17.86 6.08 21.85
N GLY A 69 17.99 5.40 22.98
CA GLY A 69 17.60 5.84 24.31
C GLY A 69 17.36 4.66 25.23
N ASP A 70 16.65 4.86 26.35
CA ASP A 70 16.45 3.86 27.40
C ASP A 70 14.97 3.63 27.71
N LEU A 71 14.61 2.39 28.08
CA LEU A 71 13.37 2.06 28.79
C LEU A 71 13.40 2.65 30.21
N THR A 72 12.23 2.77 30.83
CA THR A 72 12.14 3.30 32.21
C THR A 72 12.80 2.39 33.25
N ALA A 73 12.93 1.11 32.94
CA ALA A 73 13.65 0.13 33.77
C ALA A 73 14.24 -0.98 32.89
N ALA A 74 15.30 -1.61 33.42
CA ALA A 74 15.94 -2.76 32.78
C ALA A 74 14.98 -3.97 32.75
N THR A 75 14.91 -4.66 31.62
CA THR A 75 14.04 -5.81 31.42
C THR A 75 14.60 -6.76 30.36
N SER A 76 14.36 -8.04 30.53
CA SER A 76 14.51 -9.06 29.50
C SER A 76 13.17 -9.72 29.22
N GLU A 77 13.08 -10.39 28.07
CA GLU A 77 11.85 -11.09 27.67
C GLU A 77 10.60 -10.17 27.60
N ALA A 78 10.82 -8.86 27.41
CA ALA A 78 9.76 -7.91 27.17
C ALA A 78 9.06 -8.20 25.84
N THR A 79 7.87 -7.66 25.68
CA THR A 79 7.15 -7.69 24.40
C THR A 79 6.92 -6.27 23.91
N ALA A 80 6.98 -6.05 22.59
CA ALA A 80 6.91 -4.71 22.01
C ALA A 80 5.95 -4.62 20.84
N GLY A 81 5.10 -3.60 20.86
CA GLY A 81 4.17 -3.27 19.78
C GLY A 81 4.31 -1.84 19.31
N ALA A 82 3.87 -1.55 18.09
CA ALA A 82 3.95 -0.21 17.54
C ALA A 82 2.80 0.12 16.62
N ASN A 83 2.58 1.42 16.42
CA ASN A 83 1.88 1.96 15.26
C ASN A 83 2.83 2.89 14.48
N GLY A 84 2.34 3.57 13.45
CA GLY A 84 3.15 4.46 12.61
C GLY A 84 3.85 5.63 13.35
N ILE A 85 3.49 5.89 14.61
CA ILE A 85 3.95 7.06 15.38
C ILE A 85 4.68 6.65 16.66
N ARG A 86 4.18 5.62 17.35
CA ARG A 86 4.52 5.28 18.73
C ARG A 86 4.87 3.81 18.86
N ALA A 87 5.89 3.52 19.67
CA ALA A 87 6.20 2.18 20.14
C ALA A 87 5.83 2.03 21.63
N LEU A 88 5.42 0.83 22.01
CA LEU A 88 5.07 0.43 23.36
C LEU A 88 5.89 -0.81 23.74
N TRP A 89 6.46 -0.82 24.96
CA TRP A 89 7.12 -1.99 25.56
C TRP A 89 6.42 -2.38 26.84
N ALA A 90 6.11 -3.64 26.99
CA ALA A 90 5.60 -4.23 28.22
C ALA A 90 6.51 -5.37 28.68
N GLY A 91 6.80 -5.46 29.96
CA GLY A 91 7.73 -6.47 30.50
C GLY A 91 8.49 -6.04 31.74
N VAL A 92 8.22 -4.86 32.31
CA VAL A 92 8.59 -4.48 33.65
C VAL A 92 7.36 -4.69 34.54
N GLY A 93 7.12 -5.95 34.93
CA GLY A 93 5.85 -6.33 35.57
C GLY A 93 4.68 -6.03 34.65
N THR A 94 3.71 -5.25 35.14
CA THR A 94 2.51 -4.86 34.36
C THR A 94 2.64 -3.51 33.66
N ALA A 95 3.76 -2.78 33.84
CA ALA A 95 3.95 -1.45 33.25
C ALA A 95 4.18 -1.52 31.72
N ILE A 96 3.68 -0.52 31.02
CA ILE A 96 3.93 -0.30 29.59
C ILE A 96 4.68 1.02 29.43
N ASP A 97 5.83 0.96 28.78
CA ASP A 97 6.63 2.10 28.38
C ASP A 97 6.28 2.55 26.96
N THR A 98 6.46 3.82 26.64
CA THR A 98 6.25 4.37 25.31
C THR A 98 7.35 5.31 24.88
N ILE A 99 7.63 5.30 23.58
CA ILE A 99 8.40 6.34 22.88
C ILE A 99 7.69 6.76 21.59
N LEU A 100 8.11 7.90 21.07
CA LEU A 100 7.74 8.33 19.71
C LEU A 100 8.90 8.07 18.76
N PHE A 101 8.69 7.42 17.63
CA PHE A 101 9.74 7.17 16.63
C PHE A 101 10.40 8.45 16.11
N SER A 102 9.66 9.56 16.10
CA SER A 102 10.16 10.86 15.62
C SER A 102 11.10 11.59 16.59
N THR A 103 11.17 11.15 17.84
CA THR A 103 11.98 11.78 18.87
C THR A 103 12.88 10.75 19.51
N GLN A 104 14.18 10.82 19.19
CA GLN A 104 15.18 10.02 19.90
C GLN A 104 15.20 10.44 21.39
N GLY A 105 15.33 9.46 22.28
CA GLY A 105 15.39 9.67 23.73
C GLY A 105 14.71 8.56 24.50
N ASN A 106 14.66 8.75 25.83
CA ASN A 106 14.20 7.74 26.77
C ASN A 106 12.68 7.57 26.75
N ALA A 107 12.24 6.36 27.09
CA ALA A 107 10.85 6.01 27.22
C ALA A 107 10.20 6.70 28.43
N SER A 108 8.89 6.78 28.40
CA SER A 108 8.05 7.22 29.51
C SER A 108 6.90 6.23 29.73
N ASN A 109 6.37 6.17 30.94
CA ASN A 109 5.24 5.28 31.24
C ASN A 109 4.00 5.68 30.41
N PHE A 110 3.35 4.66 29.84
CA PHE A 110 2.14 4.83 29.02
C PHE A 110 0.88 4.32 29.73
N ALA A 111 0.93 3.10 30.27
CA ALA A 111 -0.21 2.39 30.81
C ALA A 111 0.22 1.28 31.75
N THR A 112 -0.76 0.54 32.30
CA THR A 112 -0.54 -0.64 33.11
C THR A 112 -1.50 -1.75 32.67
N LEU A 113 -0.98 -2.95 32.38
CA LEU A 113 -1.76 -4.16 32.11
C LEU A 113 -2.27 -4.79 33.41
N GLY A 114 -3.22 -5.72 33.31
CA GLY A 114 -3.60 -6.64 34.40
C GLY A 114 -2.78 -7.91 34.41
N ILE A 115 -2.06 -8.18 33.33
CA ILE A 115 -1.22 -9.35 33.10
C ILE A 115 0.25 -8.96 33.05
N ASP A 116 1.16 -9.91 33.28
CA ASP A 116 2.59 -9.78 33.03
C ASP A 116 2.89 -10.42 31.67
N PRO A 117 3.20 -9.64 30.62
CA PRO A 117 3.34 -10.14 29.25
C PRO A 117 4.77 -10.60 28.92
N ARG A 118 5.64 -10.81 29.91
CA ARG A 118 6.99 -11.33 29.67
C ARG A 118 6.95 -12.75 29.12
N GLN A 119 7.83 -13.08 28.17
CA GLN A 119 7.92 -14.37 27.48
C GLN A 119 6.74 -14.69 26.52
N TYR A 120 5.89 -13.71 26.20
CA TYR A 120 4.69 -13.91 25.41
C TYR A 120 4.72 -13.09 24.11
N GLY A 121 4.03 -13.59 23.10
CA GLY A 121 3.90 -12.93 21.82
C GLY A 121 2.96 -11.73 21.86
N GLN A 122 3.33 -10.68 21.17
CA GLN A 122 2.51 -9.48 20.98
C GLN A 122 2.11 -9.35 19.51
N CYS A 123 0.86 -8.97 19.26
CA CYS A 123 0.40 -8.59 17.93
C CYS A 123 -0.42 -7.30 17.98
N GLY A 124 -0.52 -6.59 16.86
CA GLY A 124 -1.25 -5.32 16.84
C GLY A 124 -1.44 -4.77 15.45
N ASN A 125 -2.27 -3.74 15.35
CA ASN A 125 -2.49 -2.97 14.14
C ASN A 125 -2.27 -1.46 14.40
N SER A 126 -2.68 -0.61 13.46
CA SER A 126 -2.50 0.85 13.58
C SER A 126 -3.21 1.50 14.78
N THR A 127 -4.24 0.86 15.34
CA THR A 127 -5.08 1.43 16.40
C THR A 127 -4.83 0.83 17.77
N ARG A 128 -4.55 -0.46 17.86
CA ARG A 128 -4.42 -1.20 19.13
C ARG A 128 -3.31 -2.25 19.09
N THR A 129 -2.75 -2.55 20.23
CA THR A 129 -1.82 -3.66 20.43
C THR A 129 -2.36 -4.60 21.48
N LEU A 130 -2.25 -5.90 21.22
CA LEU A 130 -2.70 -7.00 22.05
C LEU A 130 -1.49 -7.66 22.73
N PHE A 131 -1.62 -7.89 24.01
CA PHE A 131 -0.63 -8.56 24.84
C PHE A 131 -1.25 -9.84 25.38
N HIS A 132 -0.57 -10.96 25.16
CA HIS A 132 -0.86 -12.20 25.82
C HIS A 132 0.02 -12.32 27.07
N GLY A 133 -0.43 -12.94 28.11
CA GLY A 133 0.40 -13.16 29.28
C GLY A 133 -0.34 -13.62 30.52
N ASN A 134 0.41 -14.00 31.50
CA ASN A 134 0.20 -14.05 32.96
C ASN A 134 1.29 -14.78 33.71
N GLY A 135 2.55 -14.77 33.23
CA GLY A 135 3.75 -15.23 33.95
C GLY A 135 3.73 -16.68 34.44
N ALA A 136 4.84 -17.40 34.25
CA ALA A 136 5.02 -18.71 34.87
C ALA A 136 4.85 -18.62 36.42
N PRO A 137 4.22 -19.59 37.08
CA PRO A 137 4.02 -20.97 36.66
C PRO A 137 2.67 -21.28 36.01
N ALA A 138 1.78 -20.30 35.82
CA ALA A 138 0.48 -20.54 35.22
C ALA A 138 0.54 -20.19 33.74
N PHE A 139 0.55 -21.18 32.86
CA PHE A 139 0.34 -21.02 31.40
C PHE A 139 -1.04 -20.40 31.17
N ALA A 140 -1.08 -19.10 31.03
CA ALA A 140 -2.34 -18.37 30.83
C ALA A 140 -2.79 -18.39 29.38
N ASN A 141 -4.02 -18.00 29.17
CA ASN A 141 -4.61 -17.80 27.84
C ASN A 141 -5.17 -16.38 27.67
N THR A 142 -5.09 -15.52 28.67
CA THR A 142 -5.69 -14.19 28.70
C THR A 142 -4.97 -13.23 27.72
N VAL A 143 -5.75 -12.52 26.92
CA VAL A 143 -5.29 -11.48 26.01
C VAL A 143 -5.89 -10.14 26.40
N GLU A 144 -5.05 -9.17 26.75
CA GLU A 144 -5.45 -7.78 27.00
C GLU A 144 -4.97 -6.87 25.86
N PHE A 145 -5.63 -5.74 25.64
CA PHE A 145 -5.20 -4.77 24.66
C PHE A 145 -5.17 -3.35 25.21
N VAL A 146 -4.37 -2.51 24.57
CA VAL A 146 -4.38 -1.06 24.74
C VAL A 146 -4.51 -0.37 23.38
N GLU A 147 -5.16 0.78 23.35
CA GLU A 147 -5.22 1.62 22.15
C GLU A 147 -4.09 2.64 22.17
N PHE A 148 -3.43 2.85 21.03
CA PHE A 148 -2.33 3.81 20.91
C PHE A 148 -2.75 5.26 21.11
N ALA A 149 -4.02 5.59 20.82
CA ALA A 149 -4.53 6.96 20.90
C ALA A 149 -4.85 7.42 22.33
N THR A 150 -5.17 6.49 23.22
CA THR A 150 -5.63 6.79 24.59
C THR A 150 -4.58 6.36 25.61
N LEU A 151 -4.20 7.28 26.50
CA LEU A 151 -3.29 6.96 27.60
C LEU A 151 -4.00 6.13 28.68
N GLY A 152 -3.40 5.00 29.05
CA GLY A 152 -3.60 4.38 30.36
C GLY A 152 -4.78 3.43 30.56
N GLN A 153 -5.55 3.07 29.53
CA GLN A 153 -6.65 2.13 29.70
C GLN A 153 -6.41 0.82 28.97
N LYS A 154 -6.23 -0.25 29.73
CA LYS A 154 -6.29 -1.61 29.20
C LYS A 154 -7.73 -2.09 29.13
N SER A 155 -7.98 -3.03 28.24
CA SER A 155 -9.25 -3.75 28.13
C SER A 155 -9.00 -5.23 27.88
N ASP A 156 -9.91 -6.05 28.34
CA ASP A 156 -9.93 -7.47 27.99
C ASP A 156 -10.27 -7.62 26.51
N PHE A 157 -9.50 -8.50 25.80
CA PHE A 157 -9.78 -8.81 24.40
C PHE A 157 -10.49 -10.16 24.27
N GLY A 158 -10.12 -11.13 25.09
CA GLY A 158 -10.56 -12.52 25.08
C GLY A 158 -9.41 -13.46 25.43
N ASP A 159 -9.51 -14.72 25.05
CA ASP A 159 -8.55 -15.76 25.43
C ASP A 159 -8.00 -16.49 24.20
N LEU A 160 -6.75 -16.99 24.29
CA LEU A 160 -6.26 -18.03 23.41
C LEU A 160 -6.97 -19.36 23.70
N GLY A 161 -7.08 -20.24 22.73
CA GLY A 161 -7.68 -21.56 22.89
C GLY A 161 -6.85 -22.48 23.79
N THR A 162 -5.53 -22.26 23.85
CA THR A 162 -4.60 -23.04 24.63
C THR A 162 -3.74 -22.12 25.51
N GLY A 163 -3.75 -22.37 26.82
CA GLY A 163 -2.84 -21.69 27.75
C GLY A 163 -1.38 -22.12 27.49
N LYS A 164 -0.54 -21.17 27.12
CA LYS A 164 0.84 -21.38 26.68
C LYS A 164 1.73 -20.20 27.02
N ASP A 165 3.03 -20.37 26.89
CA ASP A 165 4.02 -19.28 26.94
C ASP A 165 5.07 -19.46 25.83
N ARG A 166 5.95 -18.47 25.67
CA ARG A 166 7.10 -18.49 24.73
C ARG A 166 6.71 -18.74 23.27
N GLU A 167 5.52 -18.30 22.87
CA GLU A 167 5.06 -18.33 21.49
C GLU A 167 5.57 -17.12 20.70
N GLY A 168 5.66 -17.26 19.37
CA GLY A 168 5.88 -16.17 18.46
C GLY A 168 4.56 -15.52 18.04
N ALA A 169 4.58 -14.22 17.73
CA ALA A 169 3.39 -13.53 17.25
C ALA A 169 3.67 -12.69 15.99
N ALA A 170 2.65 -12.51 15.19
CA ALA A 170 2.68 -11.75 13.95
C ALA A 170 1.32 -11.12 13.65
N SER A 171 1.26 -10.15 12.76
CA SER A 171 0.03 -9.41 12.47
C SER A 171 -0.13 -9.08 10.99
N SER A 172 -1.39 -9.03 10.55
CA SER A 172 -1.81 -8.19 9.41
C SER A 172 -2.64 -7.01 9.95
N PRO A 173 -3.08 -6.05 9.13
CA PRO A 173 -3.97 -4.97 9.58
C PRO A 173 -5.28 -5.47 10.21
N THR A 174 -5.73 -6.68 9.89
CA THR A 174 -6.99 -7.25 10.34
C THR A 174 -6.86 -8.38 11.35
N ARG A 175 -5.73 -9.11 11.36
CA ARG A 175 -5.53 -10.33 12.17
C ARG A 175 -4.27 -10.26 13.01
N GLY A 176 -4.38 -10.71 14.27
CA GLY A 176 -3.26 -11.09 15.12
C GLY A 176 -3.14 -12.62 15.16
N VAL A 177 -1.92 -13.14 15.08
CA VAL A 177 -1.64 -14.58 14.99
C VAL A 177 -0.54 -14.95 15.99
N TRP A 178 -0.76 -16.01 16.79
CA TRP A 178 0.21 -16.59 17.70
C TRP A 178 0.56 -18.01 17.28
N ALA A 179 1.84 -18.37 17.26
CA ALA A 179 2.32 -19.66 16.79
C ALA A 179 3.31 -20.33 17.73
N GLY A 180 3.17 -21.64 17.92
CA GLY A 180 4.04 -22.44 18.76
C GLY A 180 3.89 -22.14 20.24
N GLY A 181 4.99 -22.23 20.97
CA GLY A 181 5.07 -22.03 22.43
C GLY A 181 5.22 -23.34 23.19
N GLU A 182 5.12 -23.22 24.53
CA GLU A 182 5.25 -24.33 25.48
C GLU A 182 3.99 -24.39 26.36
N THR A 183 3.58 -25.60 26.71
CA THR A 183 2.53 -25.92 27.68
C THR A 183 3.13 -26.78 28.79
N PRO A 184 2.40 -27.07 29.88
CA PRO A 184 2.88 -28.05 30.89
C PRO A 184 3.20 -29.43 30.31
N SER A 185 2.70 -29.73 29.10
CA SER A 185 2.94 -31.01 28.40
C SER A 185 4.12 -30.97 27.44
N GLY A 186 4.74 -29.82 27.24
CA GLY A 186 5.86 -29.59 26.32
C GLY A 186 5.56 -28.60 25.19
N ASN A 187 6.49 -28.56 24.24
CA ASN A 187 6.36 -27.68 23.08
C ASN A 187 5.16 -28.04 22.21
N ILE A 188 4.49 -27.04 21.67
CA ILE A 188 3.34 -27.20 20.77
C ILE A 188 3.60 -26.53 19.43
N ASN A 189 2.86 -26.97 18.39
CA ASN A 189 2.90 -26.43 17.03
C ASN A 189 1.67 -25.59 16.67
N VAL A 190 0.70 -25.46 17.56
CA VAL A 190 -0.59 -24.82 17.31
C VAL A 190 -0.42 -23.35 16.91
N ILE A 191 -1.11 -22.94 15.83
CA ILE A 191 -1.25 -21.56 15.41
C ILE A 191 -2.70 -21.13 15.66
N GLU A 192 -2.88 -20.00 16.35
CA GLU A 192 -4.19 -19.43 16.69
C GLU A 192 -4.25 -17.97 16.24
N PHE A 193 -5.43 -17.45 15.91
CA PHE A 193 -5.60 -16.07 15.48
C PHE A 193 -6.85 -15.41 16.06
N VAL A 194 -6.84 -14.08 16.04
CA VAL A 194 -8.00 -13.22 16.32
C VAL A 194 -8.19 -12.22 15.19
N GLU A 195 -9.42 -11.74 15.02
CA GLU A 195 -9.72 -10.58 14.17
C GLU A 195 -9.68 -9.32 15.04
N PHE A 196 -8.92 -8.29 14.64
CA PHE A 196 -8.82 -7.05 15.42
C PHE A 196 -10.12 -6.24 15.49
N ALA A 197 -11.04 -6.44 14.56
CA ALA A 197 -12.27 -5.66 14.47
C ALA A 197 -13.25 -5.89 15.62
N SER A 198 -13.18 -7.05 16.28
CA SER A 198 -14.07 -7.42 17.39
C SER A 198 -13.29 -8.15 18.48
N THR A 199 -13.61 -7.88 19.75
CA THR A 199 -13.11 -8.67 20.88
C THR A 199 -13.71 -10.08 20.84
N GLY A 200 -12.95 -11.05 21.30
CA GLY A 200 -13.37 -12.46 21.37
C GLY A 200 -12.16 -13.40 21.42
N ASN A 201 -12.44 -14.67 21.70
CA ASN A 201 -11.42 -15.68 21.83
C ASN A 201 -10.74 -16.01 20.50
N ALA A 202 -9.49 -16.44 20.57
CA ALA A 202 -8.75 -16.90 19.42
C ALA A 202 -9.36 -18.17 18.83
N VAL A 203 -9.16 -18.34 17.54
CA VAL A 203 -9.63 -19.48 16.76
C VAL A 203 -8.44 -20.19 16.16
N ASP A 204 -8.53 -21.51 16.07
CA ASP A 204 -7.52 -22.33 15.41
C ASP A 204 -7.27 -21.85 13.97
N PHE A 205 -5.99 -21.71 13.62
CA PHE A 205 -5.52 -21.32 12.30
C PHE A 205 -4.93 -22.51 11.54
N GLY A 206 -4.18 -23.35 12.23
CA GLY A 206 -3.43 -24.50 11.71
C GLY A 206 -2.21 -24.77 12.60
N ASP A 207 -1.20 -25.43 12.04
CA ASP A 207 0.00 -25.87 12.77
C ASP A 207 1.30 -25.36 12.14
N MET A 208 2.32 -25.12 12.97
CA MET A 208 3.72 -24.99 12.53
C MET A 208 4.22 -26.35 12.02
N THR A 209 5.31 -26.34 11.27
CA THR A 209 5.94 -27.58 10.77
C THR A 209 6.42 -28.47 11.91
N GLU A 210 6.82 -27.88 13.04
CA GLU A 210 7.27 -28.57 14.25
C GLU A 210 6.93 -27.77 15.52
N GLY A 211 6.62 -28.50 16.61
CA GLY A 211 6.35 -27.87 17.91
C GLY A 211 7.61 -27.30 18.54
N ARG A 212 7.64 -25.99 18.79
CA ARG A 212 8.81 -25.30 19.35
C ARG A 212 8.42 -24.10 20.20
N ARG A 213 9.21 -23.85 21.26
CA ARG A 213 9.13 -22.65 22.08
C ARG A 213 10.11 -21.59 21.61
N TYR A 214 9.82 -20.34 21.92
CA TYR A 214 10.60 -19.17 21.47
C TYR A 214 10.77 -19.05 19.93
N PRO A 215 9.83 -19.47 19.08
CA PRO A 215 9.90 -19.03 17.70
C PRO A 215 9.66 -17.52 17.67
N ALA A 216 10.45 -16.79 16.93
CA ALA A 216 10.27 -15.35 16.84
C ALA A 216 9.43 -15.00 15.60
N GLY A 217 8.28 -14.36 15.82
CA GLY A 217 7.33 -14.03 14.75
C GLY A 217 7.50 -12.61 14.22
N THR A 218 7.39 -12.45 12.91
CA THR A 218 7.33 -11.15 12.23
C THR A 218 6.54 -11.25 10.92
N SER A 219 6.05 -10.14 10.37
CA SER A 219 5.15 -10.20 9.22
C SER A 219 5.16 -8.97 8.33
N SER A 220 4.77 -9.20 7.07
CA SER A 220 4.18 -8.18 6.19
C SER A 220 2.66 -8.15 6.38
N ASN A 221 1.95 -7.31 5.62
CA ASN A 221 0.47 -7.28 5.63
C ASN A 221 -0.17 -8.64 5.24
N VAL A 222 0.57 -9.53 4.57
CA VAL A 222 0.06 -10.73 3.91
C VAL A 222 0.64 -12.00 4.51
N ARG A 223 1.95 -12.01 4.77
CA ARG A 223 2.73 -13.19 5.17
C ARG A 223 3.35 -13.00 6.54
N ALA A 224 3.19 -13.99 7.42
CA ALA A 224 3.95 -14.11 8.64
C ALA A 224 5.05 -15.16 8.49
N ILE A 225 6.20 -14.90 9.12
CA ILE A 225 7.33 -15.84 9.24
C ILE A 225 7.70 -16.00 10.72
N TYR A 226 8.08 -17.21 11.10
CA TYR A 226 8.45 -17.58 12.45
C TYR A 226 9.81 -18.26 12.41
N GLY A 227 10.85 -17.61 12.94
CA GLY A 227 12.24 -18.09 12.82
C GLY A 227 12.86 -18.51 14.14
N GLY A 228 13.72 -19.53 14.07
CA GLY A 228 14.45 -20.06 15.19
C GLY A 228 13.57 -20.75 16.24
N GLY A 229 14.08 -20.83 17.46
CA GLY A 229 13.37 -21.44 18.59
C GLY A 229 14.08 -22.65 19.15
N TYR A 230 13.38 -23.40 20.01
CA TYR A 230 13.89 -24.58 20.68
C TYR A 230 12.88 -25.73 20.58
N VAL A 231 13.29 -26.80 19.93
CA VAL A 231 12.55 -28.07 19.81
C VAL A 231 13.04 -29.04 20.89
N SER A 232 13.96 -29.90 20.56
CA SER A 232 14.84 -30.66 21.49
C SER A 232 16.25 -30.09 21.55
N SER A 233 16.58 -29.23 20.59
CA SER A 233 17.80 -28.43 20.45
C SER A 233 17.42 -27.06 19.86
N ILE A 234 18.37 -26.13 19.85
CA ILE A 234 18.20 -24.83 19.19
C ILE A 234 18.13 -25.06 17.67
N THR A 235 17.17 -24.42 16.99
CA THR A 235 16.99 -24.53 15.54
C THR A 235 17.18 -23.19 14.83
N ASP A 236 17.41 -23.22 13.53
CA ASP A 236 17.47 -22.11 12.59
C ASP A 236 16.27 -22.08 11.63
N ASP A 237 15.38 -23.08 11.70
CA ASP A 237 14.23 -23.20 10.80
C ASP A 237 13.34 -21.96 10.82
N ILE A 238 12.89 -21.55 9.65
CA ILE A 238 11.89 -20.49 9.46
C ILE A 238 10.64 -21.10 8.83
N ASP A 239 9.51 -20.99 9.52
CA ASP A 239 8.19 -21.33 8.99
C ASP A 239 7.47 -20.11 8.46
N HIS A 240 6.54 -20.27 7.51
CA HIS A 240 5.68 -19.18 7.06
C HIS A 240 4.23 -19.59 6.86
N ILE A 241 3.33 -18.60 6.99
CA ILE A 241 1.90 -18.71 6.70
C ILE A 241 1.43 -17.51 5.87
N GLN A 242 0.32 -17.71 5.15
CA GLN A 242 -0.46 -16.62 4.57
C GLN A 242 -1.52 -16.20 5.59
N ILE A 243 -1.44 -14.98 6.15
CA ILE A 243 -2.30 -14.56 7.28
C ILE A 243 -3.79 -14.52 6.91
N ALA A 244 -4.12 -14.24 5.64
CA ALA A 244 -5.50 -14.15 5.18
C ALA A 244 -6.22 -15.50 5.07
N SER A 245 -5.49 -16.62 4.92
CA SER A 245 -6.06 -17.96 4.72
C SER A 245 -5.57 -18.93 5.77
N LYS A 246 -6.49 -19.62 6.46
CA LYS A 246 -6.15 -20.68 7.41
C LYS A 246 -5.41 -21.83 6.75
N GLY A 247 -4.54 -22.45 7.49
CA GLY A 247 -3.80 -23.64 7.08
C GLY A 247 -2.47 -23.76 7.81
N ASN A 248 -1.83 -24.91 7.66
CA ASN A 248 -0.56 -25.18 8.28
C ASN A 248 0.56 -24.34 7.68
N ALA A 249 1.56 -24.04 8.48
CA ALA A 249 2.78 -23.42 8.03
C ALA A 249 3.56 -24.34 7.08
N THR A 250 4.37 -23.72 6.26
CA THR A 250 5.31 -24.42 5.38
C THR A 250 6.71 -23.87 5.59
N ASP A 251 7.69 -24.69 5.29
CA ASP A 251 9.11 -24.29 5.36
C ASP A 251 9.37 -23.05 4.48
N TYR A 252 10.15 -22.13 5.04
CA TYR A 252 10.55 -20.89 4.38
C TYR A 252 12.04 -20.84 4.03
N GLY A 253 12.89 -21.45 4.86
CA GLY A 253 14.35 -21.43 4.85
C GLY A 253 14.91 -21.38 6.26
N ASN A 254 16.15 -20.93 6.41
CA ASN A 254 16.90 -20.96 7.67
C ASN A 254 17.42 -19.57 8.06
N LEU A 255 17.59 -19.32 9.38
CA LEU A 255 18.39 -18.22 9.89
C LEU A 255 19.88 -18.49 9.60
N SER A 256 20.70 -17.45 9.62
CA SER A 256 22.15 -17.59 9.40
C SER A 256 22.85 -18.42 10.50
N VAL A 257 22.27 -18.46 11.68
CA VAL A 257 22.72 -19.27 12.82
C VAL A 257 21.54 -19.81 13.61
N THR A 258 21.65 -21.03 14.13
CA THR A 258 20.66 -21.61 15.06
C THR A 258 20.52 -20.72 16.29
N ARG A 259 19.32 -20.30 16.66
CA ARG A 259 19.09 -19.46 17.83
C ARG A 259 17.65 -19.51 18.35
N PHE A 260 17.47 -19.23 19.62
CA PHE A 260 16.16 -19.04 20.22
C PHE A 260 16.04 -17.66 20.86
N ALA A 261 14.81 -17.20 21.03
CA ALA A 261 14.46 -15.89 21.59
C ALA A 261 15.14 -14.67 20.92
N PRO A 262 15.25 -14.59 19.58
CA PRO A 262 15.62 -13.32 18.97
C PRO A 262 14.47 -12.31 19.06
N GLY A 263 14.80 -11.02 19.13
CA GLY A 263 13.83 -9.96 18.92
C GLY A 263 13.51 -9.80 17.42
N THR A 264 12.29 -9.39 17.11
CA THR A 264 11.87 -9.24 15.69
C THR A 264 11.24 -7.90 15.40
N MET A 265 11.41 -7.45 14.17
CA MET A 265 10.71 -6.31 13.61
C MET A 265 10.54 -6.49 12.10
N SER A 266 9.72 -5.67 11.48
CA SER A 266 9.55 -5.74 10.02
C SER A 266 9.11 -4.42 9.41
N ASN A 267 9.29 -4.36 8.11
CA ASN A 267 8.49 -3.53 7.22
C ASN A 267 7.75 -4.47 6.24
N ASN A 268 6.97 -3.94 5.30
CA ASN A 268 6.23 -4.80 4.35
C ASN A 268 7.10 -5.60 3.35
N ILE A 269 8.42 -5.37 3.35
CA ILE A 269 9.38 -6.00 2.43
C ILE A 269 10.22 -7.02 3.17
N ARG A 270 10.69 -6.70 4.40
CA ARG A 270 11.68 -7.47 5.17
C ARG A 270 11.22 -7.73 6.59
N GLY A 271 11.44 -8.95 7.04
CA GLY A 271 11.44 -9.32 8.46
C GLY A 271 12.87 -9.43 8.97
N LEU A 272 13.16 -8.81 10.11
CA LEU A 272 14.46 -8.81 10.78
C LEU A 272 14.39 -9.64 12.07
N PHE A 273 15.46 -10.39 12.34
CA PHE A 273 15.66 -11.20 13.54
C PHE A 273 16.98 -10.77 14.20
N GLY A 274 16.93 -10.18 15.38
CA GLY A 274 18.11 -9.65 16.06
C GLY A 274 18.42 -10.33 17.39
N ALA A 275 19.69 -10.56 17.66
CA ALA A 275 20.18 -11.18 18.90
C ALA A 275 19.69 -12.63 19.13
N GLY A 276 19.50 -13.03 20.38
CA GLY A 276 19.12 -14.38 20.79
C GLY A 276 20.30 -15.19 21.35
N VAL A 277 20.09 -16.51 21.54
CA VAL A 277 21.10 -17.44 22.09
C VAL A 277 21.43 -18.57 21.11
N SER A 278 22.76 -18.77 20.85
CA SER A 278 23.33 -19.76 19.90
C SER A 278 24.76 -20.18 20.26
N PRO A 279 25.08 -21.17 21.01
CA PRO A 279 24.62 -21.51 22.37
C PRO A 279 24.90 -20.41 23.40
N SER A 280 25.68 -19.40 23.04
CA SER A 280 25.86 -18.15 23.80
C SER A 280 25.04 -17.02 23.18
N ARG A 281 24.88 -15.92 23.90
CA ARG A 281 24.20 -14.72 23.36
C ARG A 281 24.93 -14.19 22.13
N VAL A 282 24.18 -13.77 21.12
CA VAL A 282 24.69 -13.18 19.88
C VAL A 282 24.16 -11.75 19.71
N ASN A 283 24.78 -10.96 18.84
CA ASN A 283 24.34 -9.62 18.46
C ASN A 283 23.91 -9.55 16.97
N THR A 284 24.07 -10.64 16.23
CA THR A 284 23.75 -10.70 14.80
C THR A 284 22.29 -10.37 14.52
N ILE A 285 22.06 -9.54 13.50
CA ILE A 285 20.75 -9.26 12.93
C ILE A 285 20.67 -9.92 11.57
N ASP A 286 19.71 -10.82 11.36
CA ASP A 286 19.39 -11.40 10.06
C ASP A 286 18.14 -10.77 9.46
N PHE A 287 17.99 -10.85 8.15
CA PHE A 287 16.74 -10.48 7.49
C PHE A 287 16.30 -11.49 6.42
N CYS A 288 14.98 -11.58 6.24
CA CYS A 288 14.32 -12.30 5.16
C CYS A 288 13.44 -11.34 4.36
N ASN A 289 13.32 -11.55 3.03
CA ASN A 289 12.38 -10.80 2.19
C ASN A 289 11.05 -11.54 2.13
N PHE A 290 9.94 -10.93 2.52
CA PHE A 290 8.61 -11.59 2.51
C PHE A 290 8.13 -12.08 1.15
N SER A 291 8.65 -11.55 0.05
CA SER A 291 8.21 -11.90 -1.31
C SER A 291 8.72 -13.25 -1.80
N SER A 292 9.82 -13.76 -1.26
CA SER A 292 10.46 -15.00 -1.71
C SER A 292 10.95 -15.83 -0.53
N ALA A 293 10.63 -17.13 -0.51
CA ALA A 293 11.21 -18.07 0.44
C ALA A 293 12.72 -18.24 0.17
N GLY A 294 13.46 -18.52 1.22
CA GLY A 294 14.91 -18.72 1.18
C GLY A 294 15.56 -18.35 2.51
N ASP A 295 16.84 -18.69 2.63
CA ASP A 295 17.60 -18.47 3.85
C ASP A 295 17.77 -16.98 4.16
N ALA A 296 17.84 -16.68 5.45
CA ALA A 296 18.10 -15.33 5.93
C ALA A 296 19.51 -14.86 5.55
N THR A 297 19.62 -13.57 5.34
CA THR A 297 20.89 -12.92 5.02
C THR A 297 21.29 -12.00 6.16
N ASP A 298 22.60 -11.91 6.41
CA ASP A 298 23.14 -10.98 7.41
C ASP A 298 22.74 -9.53 7.09
N PHE A 299 22.23 -8.85 8.11
CA PHE A 299 21.84 -7.43 8.06
C PHE A 299 22.88 -6.52 8.71
N GLY A 300 23.51 -6.97 9.78
CA GLY A 300 24.44 -6.26 10.66
C GLY A 300 24.31 -6.73 12.10
N ASP A 301 24.75 -5.90 13.03
CA ASP A 301 24.82 -6.26 14.45
C ASP A 301 24.10 -5.26 15.35
N LEU A 302 23.56 -5.77 16.47
CA LEU A 302 23.22 -4.95 17.63
C LEU A 302 24.50 -4.43 18.31
N VAL A 303 24.38 -3.36 19.07
CA VAL A 303 25.50 -2.78 19.83
C VAL A 303 26.09 -3.79 20.82
N GLU A 304 25.24 -4.65 21.40
CA GLU A 304 25.63 -5.65 22.39
C GLU A 304 24.97 -7.01 22.12
N VAL A 305 25.66 -8.09 22.51
CA VAL A 305 25.06 -9.44 22.52
C VAL A 305 23.90 -9.48 23.51
N SER A 306 22.75 -10.03 23.14
CA SER A 306 21.58 -9.98 24.02
C SER A 306 20.73 -11.25 23.94
N PHE A 307 20.08 -11.58 25.06
CA PHE A 307 19.02 -12.58 25.16
C PHE A 307 17.68 -11.89 25.18
N ALA A 308 16.76 -12.34 24.35
CA ALA A 308 15.36 -11.91 24.31
C ALA A 308 15.14 -10.37 24.35
N PRO A 309 15.79 -9.58 23.50
CA PRO A 309 15.35 -8.22 23.27
C PRO A 309 14.00 -8.26 22.55
N SER A 310 13.18 -7.26 22.71
CA SER A 310 11.95 -7.13 21.93
C SER A 310 12.09 -6.10 20.82
N GLY A 311 11.50 -6.37 19.66
CA GLY A 311 11.58 -5.48 18.53
C GLY A 311 10.22 -4.94 18.09
N CYS A 312 10.20 -3.75 17.54
CA CYS A 312 9.01 -3.14 16.96
C CYS A 312 9.36 -2.13 15.86
N SER A 313 8.38 -1.82 15.01
CA SER A 313 8.58 -0.95 13.86
C SER A 313 7.30 -0.18 13.52
N PRO A 314 7.41 1.08 13.06
CA PRO A 314 6.27 1.84 12.55
C PRO A 314 5.77 1.33 11.20
N LEU A 315 6.43 0.33 10.61
CA LEU A 315 6.13 -0.25 9.30
C LEU A 315 5.81 -1.75 9.37
N ALA A 316 5.58 -2.30 10.58
CA ALA A 316 5.27 -3.72 10.77
C ALA A 316 3.97 -4.14 10.06
N GLY A 317 3.83 -5.45 9.80
CA GLY A 317 2.73 -6.01 8.99
C GLY A 317 1.32 -5.73 9.49
N GLY A 318 1.14 -5.50 10.80
CA GLY A 318 -0.14 -5.10 11.39
C GLY A 318 -0.49 -3.62 11.18
N ILE A 319 0.45 -2.81 10.71
CA ILE A 319 0.22 -1.39 10.51
C ILE A 319 -0.32 -1.15 9.11
N ASP A 320 -1.54 -0.63 9.04
CA ASP A 320 -2.13 -0.24 7.77
C ASP A 320 -1.39 0.99 7.22
N GLN A 321 -0.66 0.77 6.13
CA GLN A 321 0.07 1.83 5.42
C GLN A 321 -0.86 2.76 4.64
N SER A 322 -2.15 2.41 4.53
CA SER A 322 -3.17 3.19 3.83
C SER A 322 -3.81 4.29 4.69
N PHE A 323 -3.53 4.36 5.99
CA PHE A 323 -4.05 5.45 6.82
C PHE A 323 -3.51 6.80 6.36
N PRO A 324 -4.36 7.82 6.25
CA PRO A 324 -3.92 9.13 5.82
C PRO A 324 -2.83 9.61 6.77
N ARG A 325 -1.67 9.89 6.22
CA ARG A 325 -0.64 10.69 6.89
C ARG A 325 -1.34 11.96 7.38
N GLU A 326 -1.05 12.39 8.61
CA GLU A 326 -1.46 13.73 9.03
C GLU A 326 -1.15 14.71 7.90
N PRO A 327 -2.07 15.64 7.58
CA PRO A 327 -1.86 16.56 6.48
C PRO A 327 -0.49 17.21 6.66
N GLU A 328 0.44 16.87 5.78
CA GLU A 328 1.73 17.56 5.73
C GLU A 328 1.39 19.04 5.60
N LEU A 329 1.93 19.85 6.48
CA LEU A 329 1.76 21.30 6.46
C LEU A 329 2.18 21.77 5.07
N HIS A 330 1.22 22.10 4.22
CA HIS A 330 1.47 22.51 2.84
C HIS A 330 2.47 23.65 2.82
N SER A 331 3.54 23.47 2.06
CA SER A 331 4.43 24.58 1.73
C SER A 331 3.58 25.73 1.15
N PRO A 332 3.68 26.95 1.64
CA PRO A 332 2.91 28.10 1.11
C PRO A 332 3.11 28.39 -0.38
N LEU A 333 3.98 27.66 -1.04
CA LEU A 333 4.36 27.87 -2.45
C LEU A 333 3.83 26.81 -3.42
N GLY A 334 2.90 25.93 -3.00
CA GLY A 334 2.22 25.03 -3.93
C GLY A 334 3.11 24.09 -4.76
N ARG A 335 4.35 23.84 -4.34
CA ARG A 335 5.22 22.86 -4.99
C ARG A 335 4.97 21.48 -4.39
N PRO A 336 4.57 20.48 -5.21
CA PRO A 336 4.54 19.09 -4.75
C PRO A 336 5.96 18.68 -4.38
N VAL A 337 6.19 18.44 -3.08
CA VAL A 337 7.46 17.87 -2.63
C VAL A 337 7.38 16.37 -2.88
N LEU A 338 8.06 15.91 -3.91
CA LEU A 338 8.35 14.48 -4.09
C LEU A 338 9.35 14.07 -3.00
N SER A 339 8.86 13.82 -1.78
CA SER A 339 9.67 13.17 -0.76
C SER A 339 9.65 11.66 -1.01
N GLY A 340 10.81 11.03 -1.12
CA GLY A 340 10.92 9.60 -1.31
C GLY A 340 10.26 8.83 -0.16
N GLY A 341 9.07 8.30 -0.41
CA GLY A 341 8.27 7.55 0.54
C GLY A 341 6.77 7.88 0.42
N GLY A 342 6.11 7.38 -0.61
CA GLY A 342 4.71 7.62 -0.92
C GLY A 342 4.53 8.79 -1.87
N VAL A 343 4.40 8.46 -3.12
CA VAL A 343 3.97 9.36 -4.17
C VAL A 343 2.53 9.74 -3.83
N GLY A 344 2.22 11.04 -3.67
CA GLY A 344 0.84 11.48 -3.44
C GLY A 344 -0.11 10.96 -4.54
N ASP A 345 -1.40 11.23 -4.43
CA ASP A 345 -2.43 10.82 -5.39
C ASP A 345 -2.18 11.45 -6.77
N ILE A 346 -1.34 10.83 -7.58
CA ILE A 346 -0.93 11.34 -8.89
C ILE A 346 -1.86 10.81 -9.99
N GLY A 347 -2.42 11.74 -10.76
CA GLY A 347 -3.04 11.47 -12.05
C GLY A 347 -2.13 11.94 -13.19
N ILE A 348 -1.97 11.11 -14.21
CA ILE A 348 -1.16 11.40 -15.40
C ILE A 348 -2.04 11.36 -16.66
N PHE A 349 -1.77 12.26 -17.59
CA PHE A 349 -2.38 12.30 -18.91
C PHE A 349 -1.28 12.33 -19.98
N ALA A 350 -1.27 11.37 -20.89
CA ALA A 350 -0.21 11.20 -21.87
C ALA A 350 -0.72 11.20 -23.32
N GLY A 351 0.01 11.85 -24.22
CA GLY A 351 -0.35 11.97 -25.65
C GLY A 351 -1.45 12.99 -25.90
N GLY A 352 -2.18 12.83 -26.98
CA GLY A 352 -3.33 13.66 -27.36
C GLY A 352 -3.31 14.16 -28.81
N ASN A 353 -4.29 14.98 -29.16
CA ASN A 353 -4.44 15.53 -30.53
C ASN A 353 -3.18 16.26 -30.99
N GLY A 354 -2.95 16.22 -32.34
CA GLY A 354 -1.69 16.66 -32.93
C GLY A 354 -0.54 15.66 -32.74
N THR A 355 -0.85 14.41 -32.37
CA THR A 355 0.15 13.36 -32.09
C THR A 355 1.17 13.80 -31.06
N SER A 356 0.68 14.33 -29.95
CA SER A 356 1.50 14.84 -28.86
C SER A 356 2.23 13.69 -28.14
N ASN A 357 3.47 13.91 -27.74
CA ASN A 357 4.23 13.03 -26.84
C ASN A 357 4.20 13.49 -25.37
N ILE A 358 3.63 14.64 -25.07
CA ILE A 358 3.63 15.27 -23.74
C ILE A 358 2.94 14.35 -22.73
N ILE A 359 3.60 14.19 -21.58
CA ILE A 359 3.02 13.59 -20.38
C ILE A 359 2.84 14.69 -19.33
N GLN A 360 1.62 14.86 -18.84
CA GLN A 360 1.28 15.85 -17.81
C GLN A 360 0.77 15.16 -16.56
N PHE A 361 0.98 15.74 -15.39
CA PHE A 361 0.46 15.19 -14.15
C PHE A 361 -0.26 16.23 -13.29
N ILE A 362 -1.12 15.72 -12.41
CA ILE A 362 -1.84 16.46 -11.37
C ILE A 362 -1.73 15.74 -10.02
N GLN A 363 -1.99 16.48 -8.94
CA GLN A 363 -2.23 15.90 -7.61
C GLN A 363 -3.74 15.79 -7.39
N ILE A 364 -4.34 14.60 -7.53
CA ILE A 364 -5.79 14.40 -7.53
C ILE A 364 -6.48 14.98 -6.28
N ALA A 365 -5.83 14.92 -5.13
CA ALA A 365 -6.38 15.39 -3.87
C ALA A 365 -6.52 16.92 -3.75
N THR A 366 -5.77 17.70 -4.53
CA THR A 366 -5.73 19.17 -4.48
C THR A 366 -5.99 19.78 -5.85
N THR A 367 -6.89 20.76 -5.92
CA THR A 367 -7.15 21.51 -7.16
C THR A 367 -5.93 22.30 -7.62
N GLY A 368 -5.77 22.44 -8.94
CA GLY A 368 -4.66 23.19 -9.54
C GLY A 368 -4.37 22.74 -10.98
N ASN A 369 -3.54 23.49 -11.65
CA ASN A 369 -3.19 23.21 -13.05
C ASN A 369 -2.24 22.02 -13.16
N ALA A 370 -2.33 21.32 -14.29
CA ALA A 370 -1.39 20.25 -14.63
C ALA A 370 0.02 20.80 -14.83
N ILE A 371 1.00 19.96 -14.57
CA ILE A 371 2.42 20.27 -14.69
C ILE A 371 3.06 19.23 -15.60
N ASP A 372 4.06 19.63 -16.37
CA ASP A 372 4.85 18.74 -17.21
C ASP A 372 5.52 17.63 -16.40
N PHE A 373 5.41 16.40 -16.89
CA PHE A 373 6.02 15.22 -16.30
C PHE A 373 7.21 14.72 -17.13
N GLY A 374 7.12 14.77 -18.44
CA GLY A 374 8.07 14.26 -19.41
C GLY A 374 7.37 13.91 -20.73
N ASP A 375 7.99 13.06 -21.56
CA ASP A 375 7.52 12.71 -22.89
C ASP A 375 7.36 11.20 -23.07
N LYS A 376 6.39 10.79 -23.88
CA LYS A 376 6.27 9.44 -24.45
C LYS A 376 7.41 9.16 -25.44
N THR A 377 7.72 7.87 -25.67
CA THR A 377 8.68 7.45 -26.69
C THR A 377 8.19 7.80 -28.11
N VAL A 378 6.87 7.77 -28.31
CA VAL A 378 6.21 8.13 -29.58
C VAL A 378 5.03 9.05 -29.31
N GLY A 379 4.94 10.15 -30.03
CA GLY A 379 3.78 11.05 -29.98
C GLY A 379 2.58 10.41 -30.67
N VAL A 380 1.47 10.28 -29.94
CA VAL A 380 0.27 9.60 -30.42
C VAL A 380 -1.03 10.30 -30.00
N PHE A 381 -2.06 10.09 -30.80
CA PHE A 381 -3.45 10.40 -30.50
C PHE A 381 -4.21 9.12 -30.13
N SER A 382 -5.17 9.21 -29.21
CA SER A 382 -6.10 8.13 -28.87
C SER A 382 -5.43 6.85 -28.34
N CYS A 383 -4.46 6.98 -27.43
CA CYS A 383 -3.86 5.85 -26.72
C CYS A 383 -4.70 5.44 -25.49
N GLY A 384 -4.56 4.19 -25.06
CA GLY A 384 -5.05 3.70 -23.77
C GLY A 384 -4.05 4.00 -22.65
N GLY A 385 -4.55 4.17 -21.43
CA GLY A 385 -3.71 4.35 -20.24
C GLY A 385 -4.22 3.56 -19.04
N LEU A 386 -3.32 3.12 -18.18
CA LEU A 386 -3.62 2.42 -16.95
C LEU A 386 -2.47 2.60 -15.94
N GLY A 387 -2.70 2.27 -14.67
CA GLY A 387 -1.66 2.45 -13.64
C GLY A 387 -1.68 1.37 -12.57
N SER A 388 -0.53 1.17 -11.95
CA SER A 388 -0.38 0.53 -10.63
C SER A 388 0.04 1.61 -9.63
N ALA A 389 0.25 1.24 -8.37
CA ALA A 389 0.79 2.17 -7.37
C ALA A 389 2.16 2.78 -7.75
N ILE A 390 2.90 2.16 -8.67
CA ILE A 390 4.29 2.53 -9.01
C ILE A 390 4.43 3.01 -10.46
N ARG A 391 3.71 2.40 -11.42
CA ARG A 391 3.88 2.62 -12.86
C ARG A 391 2.60 3.11 -13.53
N ALA A 392 2.72 4.12 -14.38
CA ALA A 392 1.74 4.44 -15.41
C ALA A 392 2.17 3.80 -16.73
N VAL A 393 1.26 3.16 -17.43
CA VAL A 393 1.50 2.46 -18.71
C VAL A 393 0.53 2.98 -19.76
N PHE A 394 1.05 3.25 -20.96
CA PHE A 394 0.30 3.81 -22.09
C PHE A 394 0.49 2.92 -23.31
N ALA A 395 -0.59 2.55 -23.98
CA ALA A 395 -0.53 1.60 -25.09
C ALA A 395 -1.25 2.08 -26.35
N GLY A 396 -0.67 1.76 -27.49
CA GLY A 396 -1.23 2.04 -28.80
C GLY A 396 -1.40 3.52 -29.09
N GLY A 397 -2.36 3.83 -29.95
CA GLY A 397 -2.64 5.16 -30.47
C GLY A 397 -2.36 5.25 -31.96
N GLU A 398 -2.45 6.45 -32.49
CA GLU A 398 -2.18 6.78 -33.89
C GLU A 398 -1.07 7.84 -33.92
N ASP A 399 0.04 7.56 -34.59
CA ASP A 399 1.08 8.53 -34.93
C ASP A 399 0.70 9.24 -36.26
N PRO A 400 1.49 10.19 -36.78
CA PRO A 400 1.17 10.87 -38.04
C PRO A 400 1.04 9.95 -39.25
N SER A 401 1.46 8.71 -39.16
CA SER A 401 1.54 7.77 -40.31
C SER A 401 0.53 6.63 -40.21
N ALA A 402 0.34 6.05 -39.00
CA ALA A 402 -0.46 4.85 -38.80
C ALA A 402 -0.79 4.61 -37.30
N ASN A 403 -1.62 3.61 -37.03
CA ASN A 403 -1.75 3.08 -35.70
C ASN A 403 -0.42 2.45 -35.24
N VAL A 404 -0.12 2.54 -33.94
CA VAL A 404 1.07 1.93 -33.32
C VAL A 404 0.67 0.82 -32.32
N ASP A 405 1.58 -0.11 -32.08
CA ASP A 405 1.43 -1.18 -31.09
C ASP A 405 2.29 -0.95 -29.83
N THR A 406 3.08 0.10 -29.81
CA THR A 406 3.99 0.44 -28.71
C THR A 406 3.27 0.56 -27.38
N ILE A 407 3.85 -0.05 -26.35
CA ILE A 407 3.48 0.17 -24.95
C ILE A 407 4.63 0.88 -24.25
N ASP A 408 4.37 2.05 -23.71
CA ASP A 408 5.33 2.87 -22.95
C ASP A 408 4.98 2.85 -21.46
N TYR A 409 5.96 3.11 -20.60
CA TYR A 409 5.69 3.33 -19.18
C TYR A 409 6.55 4.43 -18.57
N VAL A 410 6.02 5.04 -17.51
CA VAL A 410 6.75 5.91 -16.58
C VAL A 410 6.56 5.42 -15.15
N GLN A 411 7.48 5.79 -14.26
CA GLN A 411 7.29 5.57 -12.83
C GLN A 411 6.73 6.84 -12.18
N PHE A 412 5.68 6.72 -11.38
CA PHE A 412 5.04 7.88 -10.73
C PHE A 412 5.98 8.65 -9.79
N ASN A 413 6.97 7.99 -9.19
CA ASN A 413 7.89 8.59 -8.23
C ASN A 413 9.10 9.31 -8.85
N THR A 414 9.33 9.14 -10.15
CA THR A 414 10.44 9.79 -10.86
C THR A 414 9.91 10.49 -12.09
N LYS A 415 9.99 11.82 -12.13
CA LYS A 415 9.68 12.57 -13.34
C LYS A 415 10.67 12.22 -14.45
N GLY A 416 10.21 12.22 -15.68
CA GLY A 416 11.05 12.00 -16.85
C GLY A 416 10.29 11.32 -17.99
N ASN A 417 11.01 11.07 -19.05
CA ASN A 417 10.46 10.50 -20.25
C ASN A 417 10.12 9.01 -20.06
N ALA A 418 9.14 8.55 -20.84
CA ALA A 418 8.74 7.16 -20.85
C ALA A 418 9.85 6.24 -21.39
N ALA A 419 9.85 5.02 -20.91
CA ALA A 419 10.65 3.94 -21.44
C ALA A 419 9.74 2.92 -22.15
N ASP A 420 10.31 2.16 -23.07
CA ASP A 420 9.63 1.08 -23.75
C ASP A 420 9.26 -0.03 -22.74
N PHE A 421 8.00 -0.48 -22.84
CA PHE A 421 7.49 -1.60 -22.02
C PHE A 421 7.37 -2.88 -22.87
N GLY A 422 7.01 -2.75 -24.15
CA GLY A 422 6.72 -3.83 -25.08
C GLY A 422 5.67 -3.45 -26.10
N ASN A 423 4.95 -4.42 -26.66
CA ASN A 423 3.98 -4.17 -27.74
C ASN A 423 2.63 -4.84 -27.47
N LEU A 424 1.56 -4.24 -27.98
CA LEU A 424 0.27 -4.90 -28.18
C LEU A 424 0.43 -6.04 -29.22
N THR A 425 -0.52 -6.95 -29.29
CA THR A 425 -0.52 -8.03 -30.31
C THR A 425 -0.76 -7.49 -31.73
N ALA A 426 -1.35 -6.30 -31.84
CA ALA A 426 -1.54 -5.57 -33.10
C ALA A 426 -1.62 -4.06 -32.88
N ALA A 427 -1.15 -3.29 -33.85
CA ALA A 427 -1.21 -1.83 -33.84
C ALA A 427 -2.66 -1.33 -33.87
N ARG A 428 -3.08 -0.58 -32.84
CA ARG A 428 -4.45 -0.07 -32.73
C ARG A 428 -4.56 1.21 -31.89
N ARG A 429 -5.60 1.97 -32.15
CA ARG A 429 -5.97 3.19 -31.42
C ARG A 429 -7.33 3.05 -30.75
N ALA A 430 -7.71 4.03 -29.95
CA ALA A 430 -9.02 4.14 -29.31
C ALA A 430 -9.37 2.95 -28.40
N LEU A 431 -8.37 2.45 -27.70
CA LEU A 431 -8.50 1.37 -26.72
C LEU A 431 -8.70 1.95 -25.31
N ALA A 432 -9.45 1.25 -24.48
CA ALA A 432 -9.61 1.56 -23.06
C ALA A 432 -8.56 0.81 -22.23
N GLY A 433 -8.02 1.46 -21.20
CA GLY A 433 -7.11 0.82 -20.24
C GLY A 433 -7.68 0.81 -18.84
N LEU A 434 -7.57 -0.30 -18.14
CA LEU A 434 -7.91 -0.47 -16.72
C LEU A 434 -6.94 -1.43 -16.05
N SER A 435 -6.88 -1.42 -14.73
CA SER A 435 -5.93 -2.29 -14.03
C SER A 435 -6.34 -2.66 -12.61
N SER A 436 -5.72 -3.73 -12.13
CA SER A 436 -5.49 -4.02 -10.71
C SER A 436 -4.03 -3.69 -10.34
N ASP A 437 -3.63 -3.97 -9.11
CA ASP A 437 -2.23 -3.75 -8.67
C ASP A 437 -1.18 -4.47 -9.54
N THR A 438 -1.55 -5.61 -10.14
CA THR A 438 -0.60 -6.49 -10.84
C THR A 438 -0.85 -6.59 -12.34
N ARG A 439 -2.10 -6.50 -12.77
CA ARG A 439 -2.50 -6.73 -14.15
C ARG A 439 -3.09 -5.48 -14.78
N GLY A 440 -2.55 -5.08 -15.92
CA GLY A 440 -3.11 -4.07 -16.80
C GLY A 440 -3.87 -4.72 -17.94
N VAL A 441 -5.04 -4.20 -18.29
CA VAL A 441 -5.92 -4.74 -19.35
C VAL A 441 -6.27 -3.62 -20.33
N PHE A 442 -6.15 -3.91 -21.62
CA PHE A 442 -6.50 -3.02 -22.73
C PHE A 442 -7.64 -3.64 -23.54
N GLY A 443 -8.77 -2.95 -23.64
CA GLY A 443 -9.98 -3.45 -24.31
C GLY A 443 -10.38 -2.67 -25.53
N GLY A 444 -10.78 -3.37 -26.60
CA GLY A 444 -11.33 -2.84 -27.84
C GLY A 444 -10.38 -2.00 -28.68
N GLY A 445 -10.93 -1.06 -29.40
CA GLY A 445 -10.18 -0.15 -30.25
C GLY A 445 -10.35 -0.42 -31.74
N ARG A 446 -9.43 0.12 -32.54
CA ARG A 446 -9.48 0.08 -33.99
C ARG A 446 -8.13 -0.27 -34.62
N GLU A 447 -8.06 -1.38 -35.37
CA GLU A 447 -6.90 -1.87 -36.13
C GLU A 447 -6.98 -1.50 -37.63
N GLY A 448 -7.84 -0.80 -38.16
CA GLY A 448 -8.28 -0.55 -39.53
C GLY A 448 -9.80 -0.68 -39.54
N SER A 449 -10.32 -1.73 -38.98
CA SER A 449 -11.70 -1.90 -38.53
C SER A 449 -11.77 -1.96 -37.03
N VAL A 450 -12.96 -1.96 -36.52
CA VAL A 450 -13.31 -2.13 -35.10
C VAL A 450 -12.95 -3.50 -34.63
N VAL A 451 -12.42 -3.60 -33.42
CA VAL A 451 -12.11 -4.89 -32.77
C VAL A 451 -12.67 -4.94 -31.35
N ASN A 452 -13.04 -6.15 -30.92
CA ASN A 452 -13.52 -6.44 -29.58
C ASN A 452 -12.44 -7.06 -28.67
N LYS A 453 -11.22 -7.19 -29.14
CA LYS A 453 -10.11 -7.81 -28.42
C LYS A 453 -9.86 -7.16 -27.05
N ILE A 454 -9.62 -8.01 -26.06
CA ILE A 454 -9.06 -7.62 -24.77
C ILE A 454 -7.68 -8.25 -24.64
N GLU A 455 -6.68 -7.47 -24.27
CA GLU A 455 -5.31 -7.92 -24.01
C GLU A 455 -4.86 -7.48 -22.64
N TYR A 456 -3.91 -8.22 -22.06
CA TYR A 456 -3.36 -7.87 -20.75
C TYR A 456 -1.83 -7.90 -20.71
N ILE A 457 -1.31 -7.19 -19.73
CA ILE A 457 0.11 -7.16 -19.34
C ILE A 457 0.24 -7.42 -17.84
N THR A 458 1.42 -7.89 -17.43
CA THR A 458 1.83 -7.86 -16.02
C THR A 458 2.58 -6.57 -15.76
N ILE A 459 2.01 -5.62 -15.00
CA ILE A 459 2.54 -4.25 -14.87
C ILE A 459 3.95 -4.21 -14.27
N ALA A 460 4.29 -5.14 -13.39
CA ALA A 460 5.58 -5.19 -12.70
C ALA A 460 6.76 -5.56 -13.61
N SER A 461 6.52 -6.26 -14.73
CA SER A 461 7.56 -6.72 -15.67
C SER A 461 7.30 -6.23 -17.08
N VAL A 462 8.31 -5.69 -17.74
CA VAL A 462 8.24 -5.32 -19.15
C VAL A 462 8.01 -6.55 -20.03
N GLY A 463 7.28 -6.40 -21.13
CA GLY A 463 6.96 -7.46 -22.06
C GLY A 463 5.73 -7.17 -22.89
N ASN A 464 5.51 -7.97 -23.90
CA ASN A 464 4.38 -7.80 -24.83
C ASN A 464 3.05 -8.19 -24.16
N ALA A 465 1.97 -7.58 -24.64
CA ALA A 465 0.63 -7.94 -24.25
C ALA A 465 0.26 -9.36 -24.72
N THR A 466 -0.62 -9.98 -23.97
CA THR A 466 -1.13 -11.34 -24.23
C THR A 466 -2.66 -11.26 -24.34
N ASP A 467 -3.24 -12.14 -25.15
CA ASP A 467 -4.69 -12.24 -25.30
C ASP A 467 -5.37 -12.53 -23.95
N PHE A 468 -6.44 -11.78 -23.66
CA PHE A 468 -7.26 -11.95 -22.46
C PHE A 468 -8.62 -12.57 -22.80
N GLY A 469 -9.19 -12.20 -23.96
CA GLY A 469 -10.52 -12.56 -24.42
C GLY A 469 -11.15 -11.42 -25.23
N ASP A 470 -12.47 -11.38 -25.32
CA ASP A 470 -13.21 -10.42 -26.13
C ASP A 470 -14.26 -9.65 -25.32
N LEU A 471 -14.52 -8.41 -25.72
CA LEU A 471 -15.70 -7.67 -25.30
C LEU A 471 -16.95 -8.36 -25.84
N ASN A 472 -18.07 -8.25 -25.10
CA ASN A 472 -19.34 -8.84 -25.48
C ASN A 472 -19.85 -8.27 -26.84
N THR A 473 -19.54 -7.02 -27.11
CA THR A 473 -19.94 -6.33 -28.32
C THR A 473 -18.74 -6.01 -29.21
N SER A 474 -18.74 -6.39 -30.47
CA SER A 474 -17.77 -5.92 -31.46
C SER A 474 -18.03 -4.44 -31.73
N ALA A 475 -17.43 -3.58 -30.94
CA ALA A 475 -17.71 -2.17 -30.97
C ALA A 475 -16.45 -1.37 -31.30
N ALA A 476 -16.54 -0.51 -32.30
CA ALA A 476 -15.55 0.51 -32.57
C ALA A 476 -15.80 1.71 -31.73
N THR A 477 -14.77 2.22 -31.17
CA THR A 477 -14.90 3.47 -30.48
C THR A 477 -13.66 4.32 -30.62
N THR A 478 -13.87 5.57 -30.63
CA THR A 478 -12.89 6.55 -30.26
C THR A 478 -13.03 6.76 -28.75
N GLU A 479 -12.09 6.21 -27.96
CA GLU A 479 -11.91 6.48 -26.53
C GLU A 479 -13.06 6.01 -25.61
N ARG A 480 -12.84 4.94 -24.92
CA ARG A 480 -13.83 4.31 -24.03
C ARG A 480 -13.64 4.71 -22.59
N GLY A 481 -14.76 4.90 -21.89
CA GLY A 481 -14.77 4.94 -20.44
C GLY A 481 -14.37 3.59 -19.88
N SER A 482 -13.35 3.59 -19.06
CA SER A 482 -12.95 2.41 -18.29
C SER A 482 -12.85 2.73 -16.82
N ALA A 483 -13.16 1.76 -16.00
CA ALA A 483 -13.13 1.86 -14.55
C ALA A 483 -12.81 0.49 -13.94
N ALA A 484 -12.29 0.45 -12.73
CA ALA A 484 -11.97 -0.81 -12.08
C ALA A 484 -12.21 -0.78 -10.58
N SER A 485 -12.56 -1.94 -10.02
CA SER A 485 -12.28 -2.30 -8.64
C SER A 485 -11.09 -3.27 -8.62
N THR A 486 -10.65 -3.69 -7.44
CA THR A 486 -9.55 -4.68 -7.31
C THR A 486 -9.82 -6.01 -8.03
N THR A 487 -11.09 -6.31 -8.33
CA THR A 487 -11.52 -7.58 -8.94
C THR A 487 -12.19 -7.45 -10.30
N ARG A 488 -12.93 -6.35 -10.54
CA ARG A 488 -13.71 -6.14 -11.75
C ARG A 488 -13.18 -4.99 -12.58
N GLY A 489 -13.06 -5.20 -13.89
CA GLY A 489 -12.86 -4.15 -14.89
C GLY A 489 -14.15 -3.87 -15.61
N ILE A 490 -14.46 -2.59 -15.85
CA ILE A 490 -15.69 -2.09 -16.47
C ILE A 490 -15.32 -1.32 -17.73
N PHE A 491 -16.08 -1.53 -18.80
CA PHE A 491 -15.97 -0.79 -20.07
C PHE A 491 -17.34 -0.23 -20.44
N ALA A 492 -17.40 1.07 -20.79
CA ALA A 492 -18.65 1.74 -21.14
C ALA A 492 -18.48 2.73 -22.30
N GLY A 493 -19.57 3.07 -22.98
CA GLY A 493 -19.57 4.11 -24.04
C GLY A 493 -19.09 3.60 -25.39
N PHE A 494 -19.84 2.70 -26.00
CA PHE A 494 -19.48 2.03 -27.23
C PHE A 494 -20.07 2.69 -28.49
N ASN A 495 -19.24 2.88 -29.51
CA ASN A 495 -19.64 3.22 -30.85
C ASN A 495 -19.63 1.98 -31.74
N GLN A 496 -20.73 1.34 -31.88
CA GLN A 496 -20.95 0.18 -32.74
C GLN A 496 -21.42 0.66 -34.11
N VAL A 497 -20.48 0.98 -35.02
CA VAL A 497 -20.81 1.51 -36.36
C VAL A 497 -21.82 0.62 -37.08
N PRO A 498 -22.98 1.15 -37.55
CA PRO A 498 -23.32 2.56 -37.63
C PRO A 498 -24.05 3.18 -36.42
N SER A 499 -24.28 2.45 -35.36
CA SER A 499 -25.05 2.91 -34.19
C SER A 499 -24.18 3.09 -32.96
N VAL A 500 -24.58 3.99 -32.07
CA VAL A 500 -24.05 4.14 -30.71
C VAL A 500 -24.96 3.37 -29.79
N VAL A 501 -24.37 2.60 -28.89
CA VAL A 501 -25.11 1.80 -27.90
C VAL A 501 -24.78 2.27 -26.47
N ASN A 502 -25.63 1.90 -25.51
CA ASN A 502 -25.50 2.27 -24.11
C ASN A 502 -24.92 1.16 -23.23
N ASP A 503 -24.52 0.04 -23.84
CA ASP A 503 -24.02 -1.15 -23.13
C ASP A 503 -22.84 -0.82 -22.20
N ILE A 504 -22.78 -1.52 -21.09
CA ILE A 504 -21.65 -1.58 -20.16
C ILE A 504 -21.22 -3.04 -20.07
N ASP A 505 -19.95 -3.32 -20.35
CA ASP A 505 -19.34 -4.64 -20.23
C ASP A 505 -18.46 -4.72 -18.99
N TYR A 506 -18.32 -5.93 -18.41
CA TYR A 506 -17.37 -6.18 -17.33
C TYR A 506 -16.56 -7.45 -17.51
N ILE A 507 -15.38 -7.46 -16.88
CA ILE A 507 -14.48 -8.62 -16.78
C ILE A 507 -14.08 -8.86 -15.33
N THR A 508 -13.66 -10.08 -15.03
CA THR A 508 -12.90 -10.39 -13.80
C THR A 508 -11.41 -10.24 -14.12
N ILE A 509 -10.73 -9.22 -13.57
CA ILE A 509 -9.34 -8.87 -13.95
C ILE A 509 -8.36 -10.02 -13.73
N ALA A 510 -8.54 -10.83 -12.68
CA ALA A 510 -7.62 -11.90 -12.31
C ALA A 510 -7.65 -13.11 -13.25
N SER A 511 -8.74 -13.35 -13.98
CA SER A 511 -8.91 -14.50 -14.87
C SER A 511 -9.20 -14.07 -16.29
N THR A 512 -8.49 -14.66 -17.27
CA THR A 512 -8.76 -14.46 -18.70
C THR A 512 -10.11 -15.02 -19.09
N GLY A 513 -10.77 -14.38 -20.05
CA GLY A 513 -12.07 -14.77 -20.59
C GLY A 513 -12.82 -13.58 -21.19
N ASN A 514 -13.91 -13.86 -21.87
CA ASN A 514 -14.71 -12.83 -22.50
C ASN A 514 -15.45 -11.97 -21.47
N ALA A 515 -15.71 -10.73 -21.83
CA ALA A 515 -16.54 -9.84 -21.04
C ALA A 515 -17.99 -10.33 -20.99
N SER A 516 -18.68 -9.92 -19.95
CA SER A 516 -20.11 -10.15 -19.76
C SER A 516 -20.86 -8.83 -19.69
N ASP A 517 -22.13 -8.84 -20.03
CA ASP A 517 -23.01 -7.70 -19.89
C ASP A 517 -23.13 -7.28 -18.42
N PHE A 518 -22.98 -5.98 -18.17
CA PHE A 518 -23.16 -5.40 -16.84
C PHE A 518 -24.51 -4.68 -16.71
N GLY A 519 -24.98 -4.04 -17.78
CA GLY A 519 -26.14 -3.18 -17.86
C GLY A 519 -25.90 -2.00 -18.80
N ASP A 520 -26.65 -0.92 -18.65
CA ASP A 520 -26.70 0.20 -19.59
C ASP A 520 -26.32 1.54 -18.95
N THR A 521 -25.69 2.45 -19.72
CA THR A 521 -25.60 3.88 -19.38
C THR A 521 -26.96 4.56 -19.59
N THR A 522 -27.18 5.72 -18.97
CA THR A 522 -28.47 6.44 -19.05
C THR A 522 -28.76 6.99 -20.45
N ASP A 523 -27.73 7.25 -21.26
CA ASP A 523 -27.86 7.76 -22.66
C ASP A 523 -26.84 7.05 -23.56
N ALA A 524 -27.26 6.62 -24.75
CA ALA A 524 -26.38 5.99 -25.73
C ALA A 524 -25.37 7.01 -26.26
N ARG A 525 -24.12 6.88 -25.85
CA ARG A 525 -23.02 7.79 -26.18
C ARG A 525 -21.66 7.10 -26.18
N TYR A 526 -20.74 7.59 -26.98
CA TYR A 526 -19.37 7.11 -27.11
C TYR A 526 -18.36 8.17 -26.70
N ALA A 527 -17.10 7.78 -26.60
CA ALA A 527 -15.99 8.64 -26.17
C ALA A 527 -16.25 9.31 -24.81
N VAL A 528 -16.81 8.54 -23.88
CA VAL A 528 -16.97 8.92 -22.49
C VAL A 528 -15.65 8.73 -21.74
N ALA A 529 -15.42 9.53 -20.70
CA ALA A 529 -14.30 9.35 -19.77
C ALA A 529 -14.75 8.57 -18.54
N GLY A 530 -13.98 7.55 -18.11
CA GLY A 530 -14.31 6.73 -16.95
C GLY A 530 -13.29 6.85 -15.83
N ALA A 531 -13.77 6.81 -14.58
CA ALA A 531 -12.95 6.80 -13.37
C ALA A 531 -13.67 6.06 -12.24
N SER A 532 -12.96 5.63 -11.21
CA SER A 532 -13.58 4.87 -10.11
C SER A 532 -12.89 5.00 -8.76
N SER A 533 -13.69 4.81 -7.71
CA SER A 533 -13.23 4.26 -6.43
C SER A 533 -13.35 2.73 -6.46
N SER A 534 -12.94 2.04 -5.40
CA SER A 534 -13.12 0.59 -5.29
C SER A 534 -14.59 0.11 -5.32
N VAL A 535 -15.55 1.02 -5.12
CA VAL A 535 -16.98 0.71 -5.00
C VAL A 535 -17.80 1.23 -6.16
N ARG A 536 -17.50 2.45 -6.64
CA ARG A 536 -18.33 3.18 -7.62
C ARG A 536 -17.49 3.58 -8.82
N ALA A 537 -18.01 3.34 -10.04
CA ALA A 537 -17.49 3.91 -11.27
C ALA A 537 -18.36 5.08 -11.72
N VAL A 538 -17.74 6.10 -12.30
CA VAL A 538 -18.38 7.28 -12.90
C VAL A 538 -17.94 7.43 -14.35
N PHE A 539 -18.88 7.81 -15.24
CA PHE A 539 -18.65 7.97 -16.69
C PHE A 539 -19.16 9.34 -17.13
N GLY A 540 -18.26 10.22 -17.56
CA GLY A 540 -18.59 11.62 -17.87
C GLY A 540 -18.44 11.99 -19.34
N GLY A 541 -19.31 12.90 -19.81
CA GLY A 541 -19.30 13.45 -21.16
C GLY A 541 -19.72 12.47 -22.24
N GLY A 542 -19.18 12.64 -23.43
CA GLY A 542 -19.45 11.76 -24.58
C GLY A 542 -20.27 12.39 -25.67
N ARG A 543 -20.48 11.64 -26.77
CA ARG A 543 -21.20 12.11 -27.98
C ARG A 543 -22.21 11.07 -28.45
N THR A 544 -23.42 11.50 -28.80
CA THR A 544 -24.48 10.63 -29.33
C THR A 544 -24.30 10.35 -30.82
N SER A 545 -25.03 9.37 -31.38
CA SER A 545 -25.07 9.09 -32.83
C SER A 545 -25.51 10.30 -33.67
N GLY A 546 -26.38 11.16 -33.12
CA GLY A 546 -26.80 12.40 -33.76
C GLY A 546 -25.79 13.54 -33.71
N GLY A 547 -24.59 13.31 -33.15
CA GLY A 547 -23.52 14.29 -33.03
C GLY A 547 -23.64 15.26 -31.85
N SER A 548 -24.66 15.12 -31.00
CA SER A 548 -24.82 15.96 -29.79
C SER A 548 -23.80 15.59 -28.76
N VAL A 549 -23.10 16.57 -28.24
CA VAL A 549 -22.10 16.42 -27.16
C VAL A 549 -22.78 16.58 -25.80
N ARG A 550 -22.41 15.74 -24.85
CA ARG A 550 -23.02 15.65 -23.51
C ARG A 550 -22.10 16.17 -22.41
N ASN A 551 -22.71 16.64 -21.33
CA ASN A 551 -22.05 16.91 -20.05
C ASN A 551 -22.45 15.91 -18.95
N ILE A 552 -23.36 14.98 -19.23
CA ILE A 552 -23.90 14.00 -18.27
C ILE A 552 -22.78 13.17 -17.66
N ILE A 553 -22.87 12.96 -16.36
CA ILE A 553 -22.07 11.98 -15.61
C ILE A 553 -23.03 10.89 -15.10
N ASP A 554 -22.75 9.64 -15.47
CA ASP A 554 -23.44 8.46 -14.94
C ASP A 554 -22.58 7.76 -13.91
N TYR A 555 -23.21 6.96 -13.01
CA TYR A 555 -22.49 6.08 -12.11
C TYR A 555 -23.12 4.69 -12.00
N ILE A 556 -22.27 3.73 -11.65
CA ILE A 556 -22.66 2.35 -11.27
C ILE A 556 -22.00 1.95 -9.95
N THR A 557 -22.59 0.97 -9.27
CA THR A 557 -21.94 0.24 -8.18
C THR A 557 -21.23 -0.98 -8.77
N ILE A 558 -19.89 -1.02 -8.74
CA ILE A 558 -19.08 -2.02 -9.47
C ILE A 558 -19.37 -3.46 -9.02
N ALA A 559 -19.73 -3.67 -7.74
CA ALA A 559 -19.94 -5.00 -7.18
C ALA A 559 -21.20 -5.71 -7.70
N SER A 560 -22.21 -4.98 -8.18
CA SER A 560 -23.49 -5.51 -8.63
C SER A 560 -23.84 -5.04 -10.04
N THR A 561 -24.19 -5.97 -10.93
CA THR A 561 -24.67 -5.66 -12.29
C THR A 561 -25.99 -4.91 -12.24
N GLY A 562 -26.19 -4.02 -13.21
CA GLY A 562 -27.40 -3.20 -13.36
C GLY A 562 -27.10 -1.90 -14.10
N ASN A 563 -28.16 -1.22 -14.49
CA ASN A 563 -28.05 0.02 -15.27
C ASN A 563 -27.46 1.17 -14.44
N ALA A 564 -26.78 2.06 -15.13
CA ALA A 564 -26.24 3.26 -14.53
C ALA A 564 -27.36 4.23 -14.11
N THR A 565 -27.04 5.06 -13.15
CA THR A 565 -27.91 6.12 -12.63
C THR A 565 -27.25 7.47 -12.88
N ASP A 566 -28.04 8.50 -13.10
CA ASP A 566 -27.56 9.87 -13.22
C ASP A 566 -26.79 10.28 -11.96
N PHE A 567 -25.60 10.85 -12.16
CA PHE A 567 -24.75 11.34 -11.09
C PHE A 567 -24.80 12.87 -10.99
N GLY A 568 -24.90 13.55 -12.12
CA GLY A 568 -24.83 15.00 -12.30
C GLY A 568 -24.15 15.37 -13.61
N ASP A 569 -23.61 16.58 -13.71
CA ASP A 569 -23.06 17.14 -14.96
C ASP A 569 -21.63 17.62 -14.82
N LEU A 570 -20.84 17.49 -15.89
CA LEU A 570 -19.60 18.24 -16.08
C LEU A 570 -19.89 19.73 -16.18
N THR A 571 -18.91 20.58 -15.90
CA THR A 571 -19.04 22.04 -16.05
C THR A 571 -19.29 22.46 -17.48
N ASP A 572 -18.88 21.62 -18.46
CA ASP A 572 -19.01 21.89 -19.89
C ASP A 572 -19.20 20.60 -20.71
N SER A 573 -20.05 20.64 -21.74
CA SER A 573 -20.26 19.51 -22.65
C SER A 573 -19.01 19.21 -23.46
N ARG A 574 -18.58 17.94 -23.45
CA ARG A 574 -17.37 17.50 -24.17
C ARG A 574 -17.34 15.98 -24.35
N TYR A 575 -16.62 15.52 -25.38
CA TYR A 575 -16.33 14.11 -25.60
C TYR A 575 -14.82 13.92 -25.75
N ALA A 576 -14.34 12.67 -25.77
CA ALA A 576 -12.92 12.35 -25.84
C ALA A 576 -12.09 13.00 -24.71
N ALA A 577 -12.72 13.28 -23.57
CA ALA A 577 -12.03 13.63 -22.36
C ALA A 577 -11.36 12.39 -21.75
N SER A 578 -10.40 12.58 -20.88
CA SER A 578 -9.75 11.52 -20.11
C SER A 578 -10.04 11.71 -18.63
N ALA A 579 -10.07 10.62 -17.85
CA ALA A 579 -10.32 10.76 -16.42
C ALA A 579 -9.31 9.96 -15.58
N VAL A 580 -8.97 10.51 -14.43
CA VAL A 580 -8.15 9.88 -13.39
C VAL A 580 -8.87 9.96 -12.05
N SER A 581 -8.57 9.08 -11.12
CA SER A 581 -9.22 9.09 -9.81
C SER A 581 -8.31 8.64 -8.67
N ASN A 582 -8.73 9.02 -7.47
CA ASN A 582 -8.39 8.35 -6.23
C ASN A 582 -9.67 7.77 -5.60
N SER A 583 -9.59 7.28 -4.36
CA SER A 583 -10.74 6.73 -3.63
C SER A 583 -11.88 7.74 -3.39
N LEU A 584 -11.61 9.04 -3.46
CA LEU A 584 -12.55 10.12 -3.13
C LEU A 584 -13.00 10.93 -4.35
N ARG A 585 -12.10 11.22 -5.29
CA ARG A 585 -12.31 12.16 -6.40
C ARG A 585 -12.09 11.50 -7.75
N ALA A 586 -12.92 11.86 -8.73
CA ALA A 586 -12.68 11.66 -10.15
C ALA A 586 -12.43 13.02 -10.79
N VAL A 587 -11.35 13.14 -11.59
CA VAL A 587 -10.98 14.34 -12.33
C VAL A 587 -11.08 14.05 -13.82
N PHE A 588 -11.92 14.80 -14.53
CA PHE A 588 -12.14 14.72 -15.96
C PHE A 588 -11.37 15.84 -16.65
N ALA A 589 -10.55 15.53 -17.66
CA ALA A 589 -9.58 16.46 -18.22
C ALA A 589 -9.63 16.57 -19.74
N GLY A 590 -9.64 17.79 -20.25
CA GLY A 590 -9.62 18.11 -21.68
C GLY A 590 -10.88 17.67 -22.43
N GLY A 591 -10.74 17.28 -23.67
CA GLY A 591 -11.83 16.87 -24.57
C GLY A 591 -11.98 17.76 -25.78
N GLU A 592 -12.98 17.44 -26.61
CA GLU A 592 -13.25 18.11 -27.89
C GLU A 592 -14.58 18.87 -27.85
N THR A 593 -14.70 19.83 -28.77
CA THR A 593 -15.80 20.66 -29.22
C THR A 593 -15.91 22.01 -28.52
N PRO A 594 -14.94 22.90 -28.72
CA PRO A 594 -13.58 22.74 -29.33
C PRO A 594 -12.63 22.02 -28.39
N TYR A 595 -11.37 21.80 -28.80
CA TYR A 595 -10.35 21.25 -27.89
C TYR A 595 -10.21 22.10 -26.63
N LYS A 596 -10.23 21.43 -25.49
CA LYS A 596 -10.26 22.06 -24.15
C LYS A 596 -9.05 21.69 -23.31
N ASN A 597 -8.67 22.60 -22.41
CA ASN A 597 -7.71 22.36 -21.34
C ASN A 597 -8.37 22.22 -19.96
N VAL A 598 -9.66 22.48 -19.86
CA VAL A 598 -10.42 22.44 -18.61
C VAL A 598 -10.35 21.07 -17.94
N MET A 599 -10.16 21.07 -16.63
CA MET A 599 -10.30 19.91 -15.77
C MET A 599 -11.42 20.14 -14.75
N ASP A 600 -12.33 19.19 -14.63
CA ASP A 600 -13.41 19.18 -13.63
C ASP A 600 -13.24 18.02 -12.68
N PHE A 601 -13.76 18.14 -11.45
CA PHE A 601 -13.79 17.02 -10.53
C PHE A 601 -15.14 16.83 -9.86
N VAL A 602 -15.39 15.58 -9.45
CA VAL A 602 -16.52 15.19 -8.61
C VAL A 602 -16.02 14.40 -7.39
N THR A 603 -16.79 14.42 -6.30
CA THR A 603 -16.61 13.52 -5.17
C THR A 603 -17.36 12.22 -5.47
N ILE A 604 -16.65 11.09 -5.70
CA ILE A 604 -17.25 9.84 -6.21
C ILE A 604 -18.36 9.29 -5.29
N ALA A 605 -18.26 9.49 -3.98
CA ALA A 605 -19.21 8.94 -3.03
C ALA A 605 -20.59 9.63 -3.02
N SER A 606 -20.69 10.89 -3.48
CA SER A 606 -21.91 11.71 -3.46
C SER A 606 -22.26 12.25 -4.84
N THR A 607 -23.50 12.05 -5.27
CA THR A 607 -24.01 12.61 -6.55
C THR A 607 -24.04 14.14 -6.52
N GLY A 608 -23.80 14.75 -7.66
CA GLY A 608 -23.79 16.21 -7.85
C GLY A 608 -22.95 16.61 -9.05
N ASN A 609 -23.10 17.87 -9.44
CA ASN A 609 -22.37 18.41 -10.58
C ASN A 609 -20.88 18.58 -10.27
N ALA A 610 -20.08 18.47 -11.33
CA ALA A 610 -18.64 18.67 -11.25
C ALA A 610 -18.30 20.14 -10.94
N THR A 611 -17.17 20.32 -10.32
CA THR A 611 -16.59 21.62 -9.97
C THR A 611 -15.27 21.78 -10.70
N ASP A 612 -14.92 23.01 -11.05
CA ASP A 612 -13.64 23.33 -11.67
C ASP A 612 -12.47 22.83 -10.81
N TYR A 613 -11.53 22.16 -11.47
CA TYR A 613 -10.31 21.64 -10.84
C TYR A 613 -9.10 22.50 -11.20
N GLY A 614 -9.01 23.02 -12.42
CA GLY A 614 -7.89 23.75 -13.01
C GLY A 614 -7.73 23.40 -14.49
N ASP A 615 -6.54 23.62 -15.06
CA ASP A 615 -6.27 23.47 -16.49
C ASP A 615 -5.10 22.54 -16.79
N LEU A 616 -5.20 21.80 -17.90
CA LEU A 616 -4.08 21.16 -18.58
C LEU A 616 -3.11 22.22 -19.12
N THR A 617 -1.85 21.84 -19.34
CA THR A 617 -0.83 22.73 -19.96
C THR A 617 -1.16 23.09 -21.42
N ALA A 618 -2.00 22.29 -22.09
CA ALA A 618 -2.48 22.51 -23.47
C ALA A 618 -3.89 21.95 -23.66
N SER A 619 -4.64 22.52 -24.61
CA SER A 619 -5.96 22.00 -25.01
C SER A 619 -5.80 20.67 -25.75
N LEU A 620 -6.08 19.56 -25.09
CA LEU A 620 -5.85 18.21 -25.60
C LEU A 620 -7.08 17.32 -25.43
N ALA A 621 -7.26 16.40 -26.38
CA ALA A 621 -8.23 15.31 -26.35
C ALA A 621 -7.52 13.99 -26.67
N GLY A 622 -8.14 12.86 -26.36
CA GLY A 622 -7.62 11.55 -26.75
C GLY A 622 -6.33 11.15 -26.01
N LYS A 623 -6.22 11.48 -24.74
CA LYS A 623 -5.06 11.13 -23.91
C LYS A 623 -5.24 9.79 -23.22
N GLY A 624 -4.14 9.07 -23.00
CA GLY A 624 -4.09 7.93 -22.08
C GLY A 624 -4.05 8.40 -20.62
N PRO A 625 -5.09 8.15 -19.82
CA PRO A 625 -5.10 8.48 -18.39
C PRO A 625 -4.50 7.36 -17.56
N ALA A 626 -3.78 7.70 -16.50
CA ALA A 626 -3.31 6.75 -15.49
C ALA A 626 -3.29 7.40 -14.11
N SER A 627 -3.60 6.66 -13.06
CA SER A 627 -3.38 7.12 -11.69
C SER A 627 -2.78 6.00 -10.83
N ASN A 628 -2.06 6.40 -9.78
CA ASN A 628 -1.43 5.48 -8.85
C ASN A 628 -2.33 5.05 -7.68
N VAL A 629 -3.60 5.49 -7.67
CA VAL A 629 -4.54 5.33 -6.55
C VAL A 629 -6.01 5.16 -6.98
N HIS A 630 -6.25 4.70 -8.22
CA HIS A 630 -7.62 4.48 -8.72
C HIS A 630 -8.29 3.25 -8.08
N GLY A 631 -9.59 3.07 -8.29
CA GLY A 631 -10.40 2.02 -7.64
C GLY A 631 -9.97 0.58 -7.88
N GLY A 632 -9.15 0.30 -8.90
CA GLY A 632 -8.58 -1.02 -9.17
C GLY A 632 -7.36 -1.38 -8.30
N LEU A 633 -6.84 -0.43 -7.54
CA LEU A 633 -5.69 -0.62 -6.65
C LEU A 633 -6.17 -0.83 -5.20
N SER A 634 -5.49 -1.70 -4.47
CA SER A 634 -5.80 -2.07 -3.08
C SER A 634 -5.14 -1.14 -2.06
#